data_f84777324e1875552ee808b2f8fa4323
#
_entry.id   f84777324e1875552ee808b2f8fa4323
#
_cell.length_a   1.000
_cell.length_b   1.000
_cell.length_c   1.000
_cell.angle_alpha   90.00
_cell.angle_beta   90.00
_cell.angle_gamma   90.00
#
_symmetry.space_group_name_H-M   'P 1'
#
loop_
_entity.id
_entity.type
_entity.pdbx_description
1 polymer ?
#
loop_
_entity_poly.entity_id
_entity_poly.type
_entity_poly.pdbx_seq_one_letter_code
_entity_poly.pdbx_strand_id
1 'polypeptide(L)'
;MFKELFSARSLQTAAISLAFGLIGAMALALIGSIFFLSAGSSWASKLSMVPGLSGMMSDASGSGTVTPNFFQFLILVMVLGVSGQLSPNITGGNLSLSSFGVSGHLWMPVGLSGVALVLGTAFGAYWFARKFAIRFKWTGIVSSVIVGVMMGFVYLILAAIFPLTLGAGSTGGIQAKAILTGVSARTYFMTLLLAAIGAFFGYLLAQYASDSNNVFTAAWKWAHRTRGFVRTLLDAAFIYAVVFTVIGFICLIMLSSNLHNGQMFMLFPILLPYLSFLTFALGSFGAVGIDVPGYVANLSLFGISNQYGGSISAPWQLWLVFVVFLITTFYIALLSLIHI
;
A
#
# COMPACT_ATOMS: atom_id res chain seq x y z
N MET A 1 -27.63 16.77 -18.62
CA MET A 1 -26.50 16.64 -17.71
C MET A 1 -26.60 15.37 -16.87
N PHE A 2 -27.58 15.17 -15.99
CA PHE A 2 -27.70 13.93 -15.21
C PHE A 2 -27.89 12.65 -16.04
N LYS A 3 -28.61 12.65 -17.12
CA LYS A 3 -28.79 11.49 -18.02
C LYS A 3 -27.48 11.05 -18.71
N GLU A 4 -26.54 11.98 -18.94
CA GLU A 4 -25.25 11.65 -19.54
C GLU A 4 -24.27 11.05 -18.49
N LEU A 5 -24.40 11.44 -17.22
CA LEU A 5 -23.58 10.93 -16.11
C LEU A 5 -23.82 9.42 -15.87
N PHE A 6 -25.06 9.00 -15.98
CA PHE A 6 -25.47 7.60 -15.82
C PHE A 6 -25.74 6.89 -17.15
N SER A 7 -25.10 7.35 -18.24
CA SER A 7 -25.22 6.65 -19.51
C SER A 7 -24.66 5.23 -19.39
N ALA A 8 -25.26 4.27 -20.10
CA ALA A 8 -24.79 2.88 -20.11
C ALA A 8 -23.30 2.78 -20.46
N ARG A 9 -22.80 3.67 -21.33
CA ARG A 9 -21.39 3.73 -21.74
C ARG A 9 -20.46 4.17 -20.61
N SER A 10 -20.84 5.15 -19.79
CA SER A 10 -20.03 5.59 -18.65
C SER A 10 -19.97 4.53 -17.57
N LEU A 11 -21.09 3.84 -17.31
CA LEU A 11 -21.13 2.72 -16.36
C LEU A 11 -20.30 1.53 -16.84
N GLN A 12 -20.34 1.18 -18.12
CA GLN A 12 -19.50 0.13 -18.70
C GLN A 12 -18.02 0.47 -18.57
N THR A 13 -17.63 1.73 -18.85
CA THR A 13 -16.24 2.17 -18.69
C THR A 13 -15.80 2.08 -17.23
N ALA A 14 -16.66 2.47 -16.30
CA ALA A 14 -16.40 2.36 -14.87
C ALA A 14 -16.24 0.90 -14.43
N ALA A 15 -17.13 0.00 -14.87
CA ALA A 15 -17.07 -1.42 -14.54
C ALA A 15 -15.78 -2.08 -15.04
N ILE A 16 -15.33 -1.71 -16.24
CA ILE A 16 -14.11 -2.27 -16.82
C ILE A 16 -12.87 -1.67 -16.16
N SER A 17 -12.87 -0.38 -15.85
CA SER A 17 -11.81 0.24 -15.06
C SER A 17 -11.65 -0.46 -13.70
N LEU A 18 -12.76 -0.78 -13.04
CA LEU A 18 -12.79 -1.56 -11.81
C LEU A 18 -12.20 -2.96 -12.01
N ALA A 19 -12.60 -3.68 -13.06
CA ALA A 19 -12.10 -5.03 -13.34
C ALA A 19 -10.58 -5.03 -13.57
N PHE A 20 -10.06 -4.12 -14.39
CA PHE A 20 -8.61 -4.00 -14.62
C PHE A 20 -7.84 -3.61 -13.34
N GLY A 21 -8.40 -2.72 -12.52
CA GLY A 21 -7.81 -2.35 -11.23
C GLY A 21 -7.73 -3.54 -10.28
N LEU A 22 -8.80 -4.30 -10.17
CA LEU A 22 -8.86 -5.49 -9.33
C LEU A 22 -7.88 -6.57 -9.81
N ILE A 23 -7.87 -6.87 -11.12
CA ILE A 23 -6.95 -7.84 -11.71
C ILE A 23 -5.49 -7.41 -11.47
N GLY A 24 -5.15 -6.15 -11.68
CA GLY A 24 -3.81 -5.62 -11.42
C GLY A 24 -3.38 -5.78 -9.97
N ALA A 25 -4.25 -5.39 -9.04
CA ALA A 25 -3.99 -5.53 -7.60
C ALA A 25 -3.84 -7.00 -7.19
N MET A 26 -4.74 -7.88 -7.68
CA MET A 26 -4.68 -9.31 -7.41
C MET A 26 -3.41 -9.95 -7.99
N ALA A 27 -2.99 -9.58 -9.19
CA ALA A 27 -1.79 -10.14 -9.82
C ALA A 27 -0.53 -9.86 -8.98
N LEU A 28 -0.34 -8.62 -8.52
CA LEU A 28 0.81 -8.30 -7.65
C LEU A 28 0.66 -8.86 -6.23
N ALA A 29 -0.54 -8.91 -5.68
CA ALA A 29 -0.79 -9.57 -4.40
C ALA A 29 -0.52 -11.07 -4.49
N LEU A 30 -0.84 -11.70 -5.63
CA LEU A 30 -0.59 -13.11 -5.88
C LEU A 30 0.92 -13.42 -5.92
N ILE A 31 1.72 -12.59 -6.58
CA ILE A 31 3.17 -12.72 -6.56
C ILE A 31 3.69 -12.68 -5.12
N GLY A 32 3.27 -11.67 -4.33
CA GLY A 32 3.65 -11.55 -2.92
C GLY A 32 3.21 -12.77 -2.10
N SER A 33 2.01 -13.30 -2.36
CA SER A 33 1.46 -14.45 -1.64
C SER A 33 2.19 -15.76 -1.96
N ILE A 34 2.56 -16.00 -3.21
CA ILE A 34 3.33 -17.16 -3.63
C ILE A 34 4.71 -17.15 -2.95
N PHE A 35 5.41 -16.01 -2.98
CA PHE A 35 6.69 -15.88 -2.33
C PHE A 35 6.60 -16.12 -0.82
N PHE A 36 5.56 -15.62 -0.17
CA PHE A 36 5.36 -15.83 1.26
C PHE A 36 5.06 -17.28 1.61
N LEU A 37 4.21 -17.96 0.85
CA LEU A 37 3.88 -19.38 1.08
C LEU A 37 5.04 -20.31 0.76
N SER A 38 5.86 -20.00 -0.26
CA SER A 38 7.05 -20.79 -0.61
C SER A 38 8.11 -20.77 0.50
N ALA A 39 8.04 -19.79 1.40
CA ALA A 39 8.90 -19.71 2.58
C ALA A 39 8.63 -20.80 3.64
N GLY A 40 7.61 -21.64 3.44
CA GLY A 40 7.32 -22.84 4.24
C GLY A 40 6.62 -22.56 5.58
N SER A 41 6.48 -23.61 6.38
CA SER A 41 5.77 -23.60 7.69
C SER A 41 6.39 -22.70 8.77
N SER A 42 7.52 -22.07 8.47
CA SER A 42 8.19 -21.12 9.37
C SER A 42 7.63 -19.68 9.30
N TRP A 43 6.56 -19.42 8.56
CA TRP A 43 5.97 -18.07 8.48
C TRP A 43 5.44 -17.57 9.84
N ALA A 44 4.93 -18.47 10.67
CA ALA A 44 4.44 -18.13 12.00
C ALA A 44 5.57 -17.60 12.90
N SER A 45 6.71 -18.27 12.89
CA SER A 45 7.91 -17.82 13.62
C SER A 45 8.49 -16.51 13.06
N LYS A 46 8.20 -16.18 11.81
CA LYS A 46 8.67 -14.95 11.16
C LYS A 46 7.73 -13.76 11.39
N LEU A 47 6.42 -14.00 11.43
CA LEU A 47 5.45 -12.99 11.88
C LEU A 47 5.67 -12.64 13.35
N SER A 48 6.17 -13.56 14.16
CA SER A 48 6.55 -13.27 15.56
C SER A 48 7.72 -12.28 15.68
N MET A 49 8.50 -12.06 14.60
CA MET A 49 9.53 -11.02 14.55
C MET A 49 8.95 -9.62 14.32
N VAL A 50 7.68 -9.53 13.92
CA VAL A 50 7.01 -8.22 13.78
C VAL A 50 6.60 -7.75 15.17
N PRO A 51 7.14 -6.61 15.66
CA PRO A 51 6.77 -6.07 16.95
C PRO A 51 5.25 -5.90 17.06
N GLY A 52 4.64 -6.38 18.13
CA GLY A 52 3.20 -6.36 18.35
C GLY A 52 2.44 -7.62 17.88
N LEU A 53 2.97 -8.40 16.94
CA LEU A 53 2.41 -9.72 16.59
C LEU A 53 3.07 -10.86 17.39
N SER A 54 4.26 -10.63 17.91
CA SER A 54 5.01 -11.63 18.69
C SER A 54 4.26 -12.12 19.94
N GLY A 55 3.64 -11.23 20.69
CA GLY A 55 2.83 -11.59 21.86
C GLY A 55 1.58 -12.41 21.52
N MET A 56 0.93 -12.09 20.39
CA MET A 56 -0.26 -12.81 19.94
C MET A 56 0.05 -14.23 19.46
N MET A 57 1.26 -14.47 18.97
CA MET A 57 1.65 -15.76 18.40
C MET A 57 2.33 -16.67 19.40
N SER A 58 2.97 -16.14 20.44
CA SER A 58 3.52 -16.97 21.53
C SER A 58 2.42 -17.69 22.30
N ASP A 59 1.28 -17.04 22.50
CA ASP A 59 0.13 -17.63 23.18
C ASP A 59 -0.69 -18.56 22.27
N ALA A 60 -0.65 -18.36 20.95
CA ALA A 60 -1.29 -19.23 19.95
C ALA A 60 -0.47 -20.50 19.63
N SER A 61 0.77 -20.61 20.06
CA SER A 61 1.64 -21.78 19.83
C SER A 61 1.26 -23.04 20.63
N GLY A 62 0.25 -22.93 21.50
CA GLY A 62 -0.38 -24.06 22.16
C GLY A 62 -1.25 -24.88 21.22
N SER A 63 -0.67 -25.87 20.57
CA SER A 63 -1.31 -27.08 19.97
C SER A 63 -2.05 -27.00 18.63
N GLY A 64 -2.00 -25.91 17.86
CA GLY A 64 -2.62 -25.93 16.54
C GLY A 64 -1.92 -25.02 15.54
N THR A 65 -1.04 -25.56 14.70
CA THR A 65 -0.49 -24.83 13.53
C THR A 65 -1.62 -24.59 12.53
N VAL A 66 -2.31 -23.46 12.64
CA VAL A 66 -3.27 -23.04 11.61
C VAL A 66 -2.47 -22.44 10.45
N THR A 67 -2.36 -23.19 9.38
CA THR A 67 -1.81 -22.66 8.13
C THR A 67 -2.86 -21.75 7.50
N PRO A 68 -2.54 -20.45 7.27
CA PRO A 68 -3.49 -19.57 6.63
C PRO A 68 -3.80 -20.07 5.22
N ASN A 69 -5.05 -19.95 4.83
CA ASN A 69 -5.44 -20.27 3.47
C ASN A 69 -4.81 -19.24 2.50
N PHE A 70 -4.37 -19.69 1.33
CA PHE A 70 -3.79 -18.86 0.28
C PHE A 70 -4.63 -17.60 0.01
N PHE A 71 -5.95 -17.73 -0.11
CA PHE A 71 -6.84 -16.61 -0.37
C PHE A 71 -6.89 -15.59 0.79
N GLN A 72 -6.84 -16.06 2.03
CA GLN A 72 -6.79 -15.17 3.20
C GLN A 72 -5.54 -14.30 3.18
N PHE A 73 -4.40 -14.90 2.83
CA PHE A 73 -3.15 -14.17 2.74
C PHE A 73 -3.13 -13.20 1.53
N LEU A 74 -3.65 -13.62 0.38
CA LEU A 74 -3.77 -12.78 -0.81
C LEU A 74 -4.59 -11.52 -0.50
N ILE A 75 -5.74 -11.65 0.14
CA ILE A 75 -6.58 -10.52 0.51
C ILE A 75 -5.91 -9.63 1.56
N LEU A 76 -5.18 -10.22 2.51
CA LEU A 76 -4.37 -9.48 3.47
C LEU A 76 -3.35 -8.57 2.76
N VAL A 77 -2.59 -9.12 1.79
CA VAL A 77 -1.60 -8.34 1.00
C VAL A 77 -2.30 -7.25 0.19
N MET A 78 -3.48 -7.52 -0.36
CA MET A 78 -4.27 -6.51 -1.07
C MET A 78 -4.69 -5.37 -0.14
N VAL A 79 -5.22 -5.69 1.05
CA VAL A 79 -5.66 -4.68 2.05
C VAL A 79 -4.50 -3.84 2.53
N LEU A 80 -3.37 -4.46 2.90
CA LEU A 80 -2.16 -3.74 3.29
C LEU A 80 -1.61 -2.89 2.14
N GLY A 81 -1.68 -3.41 0.91
CA GLY A 81 -1.19 -2.70 -0.26
C GLY A 81 -1.94 -1.42 -0.61
N VAL A 82 -3.19 -1.29 -0.22
CA VAL A 82 -3.96 -0.03 -0.37
C VAL A 82 -3.86 0.87 0.87
N SER A 83 -2.93 0.63 1.78
CA SER A 83 -2.84 1.31 3.08
C SER A 83 -4.08 1.11 3.96
N GLY A 84 -4.74 -0.04 3.79
CA GLY A 84 -5.84 -0.46 4.63
C GLY A 84 -5.38 -0.76 6.05
N GLN A 85 -6.34 -0.85 6.95
CA GLN A 85 -6.10 -1.11 8.35
C GLN A 85 -6.52 -2.53 8.70
N LEU A 86 -5.63 -3.27 9.33
CA LEU A 86 -5.93 -4.57 9.92
C LEU A 86 -6.25 -4.39 11.39
N SER A 87 -7.37 -4.94 11.81
CA SER A 87 -7.81 -4.94 13.21
C SER A 87 -7.84 -6.39 13.72
N PRO A 88 -7.11 -6.70 14.78
CA PRO A 88 -7.23 -7.99 15.44
C PRO A 88 -8.57 -8.08 16.16
N ASN A 89 -9.24 -9.22 16.06
CA ASN A 89 -10.45 -9.53 16.75
C ASN A 89 -10.35 -10.93 17.37
N ILE A 90 -10.68 -11.07 18.65
CA ILE A 90 -10.71 -12.37 19.32
C ILE A 90 -12.17 -12.77 19.47
N THR A 91 -12.52 -13.90 18.87
CA THR A 91 -13.84 -14.50 19.02
C THR A 91 -13.72 -15.78 19.83
N GLY A 92 -14.47 -15.87 20.91
CA GLY A 92 -14.54 -17.04 21.78
C GLY A 92 -14.20 -16.70 23.24
N GLY A 93 -15.10 -17.04 24.15
CA GLY A 93 -14.99 -16.75 25.57
C GLY A 93 -15.29 -15.30 25.96
N ASN A 94 -15.46 -15.06 27.27
CA ASN A 94 -15.68 -13.73 27.86
C ASN A 94 -14.38 -12.87 27.88
N LEU A 95 -13.40 -13.20 27.03
CA LEU A 95 -12.11 -12.51 26.98
C LEU A 95 -12.17 -11.40 25.93
N SER A 96 -12.13 -10.17 26.39
CA SER A 96 -11.99 -9.01 25.52
C SER A 96 -10.50 -8.80 25.13
N LEU A 97 -10.24 -8.29 23.94
CA LEU A 97 -8.88 -7.90 23.49
C LEU A 97 -8.18 -6.98 24.51
N SER A 98 -8.95 -6.16 25.21
CA SER A 98 -8.44 -5.28 26.28
C SER A 98 -7.84 -6.06 27.46
N SER A 99 -8.29 -7.30 27.70
CA SER A 99 -7.74 -8.15 28.76
C SER A 99 -6.33 -8.67 28.42
N PHE A 100 -5.97 -8.73 27.13
CA PHE A 100 -4.65 -9.13 26.67
C PHE A 100 -3.74 -7.95 26.33
N GLY A 101 -4.17 -6.70 26.58
CA GLY A 101 -3.39 -5.51 26.23
C GLY A 101 -3.19 -5.30 24.72
N VAL A 102 -3.91 -6.03 23.88
CA VAL A 102 -3.76 -5.98 22.43
C VAL A 102 -4.83 -5.05 21.84
N SER A 103 -4.59 -3.76 21.93
CA SER A 103 -5.33 -2.74 21.19
C SER A 103 -4.39 -2.15 20.17
N GLY A 104 -4.25 -2.77 19.00
CA GLY A 104 -3.38 -2.26 17.96
C GLY A 104 -4.05 -2.34 16.60
N HIS A 105 -3.80 -1.31 15.80
CA HIS A 105 -4.18 -1.30 14.41
C HIS A 105 -2.92 -1.38 13.56
N LEU A 106 -2.80 -2.41 12.74
CA LEU A 106 -1.70 -2.52 11.80
C LEU A 106 -2.10 -1.86 10.49
N TRP A 107 -1.35 -0.88 10.06
CA TRP A 107 -1.48 -0.28 8.74
C TRP A 107 -0.08 0.03 8.18
N MET A 108 0.02 0.01 6.86
CA MET A 108 1.25 0.30 6.14
C MET A 108 0.99 1.38 5.08
N PRO A 109 1.99 2.10 4.60
CA PRO A 109 1.87 2.93 3.41
C PRO A 109 1.44 2.11 2.19
N VAL A 110 1.09 2.79 1.11
CA VAL A 110 0.67 2.15 -0.14
C VAL A 110 1.74 1.19 -0.64
N GLY A 111 1.38 -0.08 -0.77
CA GLY A 111 2.23 -1.15 -1.30
C GLY A 111 2.12 -1.28 -2.83
N LEU A 112 2.86 -2.24 -3.41
CA LEU A 112 2.86 -2.47 -4.85
C LEU A 112 1.48 -2.89 -5.39
N SER A 113 0.68 -3.63 -4.62
CA SER A 113 -0.70 -3.97 -5.03
C SER A 113 -1.59 -2.74 -5.11
N GLY A 114 -1.39 -1.73 -4.24
CA GLY A 114 -2.07 -0.45 -4.34
C GLY A 114 -1.62 0.37 -5.54
N VAL A 115 -0.33 0.38 -5.85
CA VAL A 115 0.19 0.99 -7.09
C VAL A 115 -0.40 0.30 -8.31
N ALA A 116 -0.47 -1.03 -8.32
CA ALA A 116 -1.09 -1.79 -9.40
C ALA A 116 -2.60 -1.52 -9.53
N LEU A 117 -3.29 -1.29 -8.42
CA LEU A 117 -4.67 -0.85 -8.42
C LEU A 117 -4.82 0.48 -9.18
N VAL A 118 -3.99 1.48 -8.86
CA VAL A 118 -4.00 2.80 -9.52
C VAL A 118 -3.70 2.64 -11.01
N LEU A 119 -2.65 1.91 -11.36
CA LEU A 119 -2.25 1.70 -12.77
C LEU A 119 -3.32 0.89 -13.54
N GLY A 120 -3.90 -0.14 -12.93
CA GLY A 120 -4.93 -0.96 -13.54
C GLY A 120 -6.22 -0.17 -13.80
N THR A 121 -6.67 0.62 -12.81
CA THR A 121 -7.84 1.48 -12.98
C THR A 121 -7.59 2.58 -14.02
N ALA A 122 -6.39 3.16 -14.05
CA ALA A 122 -6.00 4.14 -15.06
C ALA A 122 -5.97 3.52 -16.46
N PHE A 123 -5.41 2.33 -16.61
CA PHE A 123 -5.37 1.60 -17.88
C PHE A 123 -6.78 1.28 -18.38
N GLY A 124 -7.64 0.72 -17.53
CA GLY A 124 -9.01 0.39 -17.89
C GLY A 124 -9.81 1.63 -18.30
N ALA A 125 -9.73 2.71 -17.52
CA ALA A 125 -10.37 3.97 -17.82
C ALA A 125 -9.87 4.59 -19.14
N TYR A 126 -8.55 4.61 -19.35
CA TYR A 126 -7.92 5.12 -20.57
C TYR A 126 -8.40 4.39 -21.81
N TRP A 127 -8.27 3.06 -21.81
CA TRP A 127 -8.56 2.25 -23.00
C TRP A 127 -10.04 2.37 -23.43
N PHE A 128 -10.95 2.27 -22.46
CA PHE A 128 -12.39 2.34 -22.75
C PHE A 128 -12.89 3.74 -23.02
N ALA A 129 -12.43 4.75 -22.28
CA ALA A 129 -12.81 6.13 -22.54
C ALA A 129 -12.39 6.56 -23.97
N ARG A 130 -11.23 6.09 -24.43
CA ARG A 130 -10.78 6.31 -25.80
C ARG A 130 -11.67 5.59 -26.82
N LYS A 131 -11.99 4.29 -26.59
CA LYS A 131 -12.82 3.49 -27.48
C LYS A 131 -14.23 4.08 -27.66
N PHE A 132 -14.80 4.63 -26.61
CA PHE A 132 -16.16 5.22 -26.63
C PHE A 132 -16.16 6.73 -26.81
N ALA A 133 -15.01 7.36 -27.06
CA ALA A 133 -14.87 8.81 -27.23
C ALA A 133 -15.55 9.63 -26.10
N ILE A 134 -15.41 9.18 -24.86
CA ILE A 134 -15.99 9.84 -23.69
C ILE A 134 -15.20 11.13 -23.44
N ARG A 135 -15.88 12.27 -23.50
CA ARG A 135 -15.26 13.56 -23.22
C ARG A 135 -15.04 13.71 -21.71
N PHE A 136 -13.83 14.13 -21.34
CA PHE A 136 -13.51 14.46 -19.95
C PHE A 136 -14.13 15.82 -19.59
N LYS A 137 -15.26 15.74 -18.94
CA LYS A 137 -15.97 16.84 -18.29
C LYS A 137 -16.34 16.36 -16.89
N TRP A 138 -17.38 16.87 -16.32
CA TRP A 138 -17.98 16.36 -15.08
C TRP A 138 -18.27 14.85 -15.12
N THR A 139 -18.59 14.31 -16.29
CA THR A 139 -18.82 12.87 -16.51
C THR A 139 -17.60 12.01 -16.13
N GLY A 140 -16.38 12.41 -16.51
CA GLY A 140 -15.16 11.68 -16.17
C GLY A 140 -14.87 11.72 -14.68
N ILE A 141 -15.09 12.87 -14.02
CA ILE A 141 -14.90 13.01 -12.57
C ILE A 141 -15.89 12.12 -11.82
N VAL A 142 -17.17 12.20 -12.16
CA VAL A 142 -18.21 11.37 -11.50
C VAL A 142 -17.96 9.89 -11.73
N SER A 143 -17.60 9.49 -12.96
CA SER A 143 -17.26 8.09 -13.25
C SER A 143 -16.07 7.61 -12.44
N SER A 144 -15.03 8.43 -12.24
CA SER A 144 -13.88 8.05 -11.42
C SER A 144 -14.24 7.87 -9.94
N VAL A 145 -15.13 8.73 -9.41
CA VAL A 145 -15.66 8.57 -8.05
C VAL A 145 -16.48 7.29 -7.92
N ILE A 146 -17.31 6.97 -8.91
CA ILE A 146 -18.09 5.72 -8.93
C ILE A 146 -17.15 4.51 -8.91
N VAL A 147 -16.07 4.51 -9.72
CA VAL A 147 -15.05 3.45 -9.70
C VAL A 147 -14.46 3.32 -8.30
N GLY A 148 -14.11 4.43 -7.67
CA GLY A 148 -13.56 4.45 -6.31
C GLY A 148 -14.52 3.86 -5.28
N VAL A 149 -15.77 4.32 -5.29
CA VAL A 149 -16.83 3.84 -4.36
C VAL A 149 -17.03 2.33 -4.52
N MET A 150 -17.22 1.86 -5.76
CA MET A 150 -17.44 0.44 -6.03
C MET A 150 -16.22 -0.40 -5.65
N MET A 151 -15.00 0.08 -5.91
CA MET A 151 -13.78 -0.63 -5.53
C MET A 151 -13.64 -0.72 -4.00
N GLY A 152 -13.96 0.35 -3.28
CA GLY A 152 -13.98 0.34 -1.82
C GLY A 152 -14.93 -0.75 -1.26
N PHE A 153 -16.12 -0.87 -1.81
CA PHE A 153 -17.06 -1.94 -1.42
C PHE A 153 -16.52 -3.33 -1.76
N VAL A 154 -15.94 -3.53 -2.95
CA VAL A 154 -15.34 -4.81 -3.33
C VAL A 154 -14.26 -5.23 -2.34
N TYR A 155 -13.37 -4.32 -1.95
CA TYR A 155 -12.33 -4.61 -0.96
C TYR A 155 -12.90 -4.95 0.41
N LEU A 156 -13.92 -4.23 0.88
CA LEU A 156 -14.58 -4.56 2.14
C LEU A 156 -15.24 -5.94 2.11
N ILE A 157 -15.92 -6.28 1.02
CA ILE A 157 -16.56 -7.59 0.85
C ILE A 157 -15.50 -8.69 0.85
N LEU A 158 -14.41 -8.53 0.09
CA LEU A 158 -13.32 -9.50 0.06
C LEU A 158 -12.67 -9.67 1.43
N ALA A 159 -12.40 -8.57 2.14
CA ALA A 159 -11.86 -8.59 3.50
C ALA A 159 -12.79 -9.24 4.53
N ALA A 160 -14.10 -9.12 4.33
CA ALA A 160 -15.10 -9.75 5.20
C ALA A 160 -15.23 -11.27 4.95
N ILE A 161 -15.11 -11.70 3.67
CA ILE A 161 -15.23 -13.12 3.29
C ILE A 161 -13.97 -13.91 3.69
N PHE A 162 -12.80 -13.28 3.59
CA PHE A 162 -11.50 -13.94 3.79
C PHE A 162 -10.69 -13.31 4.95
N PRO A 163 -11.20 -13.29 6.18
CA PRO A 163 -10.44 -12.83 7.33
C PRO A 163 -9.29 -13.81 7.62
N LEU A 164 -8.12 -13.29 8.01
CA LEU A 164 -6.98 -14.14 8.35
C LEU A 164 -7.15 -14.70 9.76
N THR A 165 -7.17 -16.03 9.87
CA THR A 165 -7.22 -16.72 11.15
C THR A 165 -5.81 -17.04 11.63
N LEU A 166 -5.39 -16.50 12.76
CA LEU A 166 -4.02 -16.64 13.29
C LEU A 166 -3.84 -17.86 14.20
N GLY A 167 -4.88 -18.41 14.74
CA GLY A 167 -4.82 -19.59 15.59
C GLY A 167 -6.08 -19.77 16.42
N ALA A 168 -6.27 -20.97 16.93
CA ALA A 168 -7.26 -21.28 17.95
C ALA A 168 -6.53 -21.94 19.12
N GLY A 169 -6.46 -21.27 20.26
CA GLY A 169 -5.90 -21.80 21.49
C GLY A 169 -7.03 -22.24 22.43
N SER A 170 -6.84 -23.35 23.14
CA SER A 170 -7.74 -23.75 24.23
C SER A 170 -6.97 -23.65 25.55
N THR A 171 -7.28 -22.64 26.33
CA THR A 171 -6.78 -22.53 27.72
C THR A 171 -7.93 -22.68 28.65
N GLY A 172 -7.92 -23.71 29.51
CA GLY A 172 -8.96 -23.94 30.51
C GLY A 172 -10.35 -24.26 29.95
N GLY A 173 -10.46 -24.91 28.78
CA GLY A 173 -11.73 -25.28 28.15
C GLY A 173 -12.41 -24.18 27.33
N ILE A 174 -11.80 -23.00 27.23
CA ILE A 174 -12.29 -21.89 26.43
C ILE A 174 -11.49 -21.88 25.10
N GLN A 175 -12.20 -22.06 23.99
CA GLN A 175 -11.60 -21.91 22.66
C GLN A 175 -11.59 -20.43 22.27
N ALA A 176 -10.42 -19.83 22.19
CA ALA A 176 -10.24 -18.49 21.68
C ALA A 176 -9.65 -18.55 20.26
N LYS A 177 -10.25 -17.80 19.33
CA LYS A 177 -9.80 -17.71 17.95
C LYS A 177 -9.39 -16.27 17.66
N ALA A 178 -8.12 -16.06 17.33
CA ALA A 178 -7.62 -14.76 16.88
C ALA A 178 -7.84 -14.61 15.38
N ILE A 179 -8.52 -13.54 15.00
CA ILE A 179 -8.86 -13.22 13.62
C ILE A 179 -8.33 -11.82 13.29
N LEU A 180 -7.56 -11.67 12.20
CA LEU A 180 -7.24 -10.38 11.64
C LEU A 180 -8.23 -10.03 10.52
N THR A 181 -8.97 -8.96 10.71
CA THR A 181 -9.91 -8.45 9.70
C THR A 181 -9.42 -7.17 9.09
N GLY A 182 -9.54 -7.06 7.76
CA GLY A 182 -9.25 -5.86 6.99
C GLY A 182 -10.47 -4.95 6.82
N VAL A 183 -11.59 -5.28 7.44
CA VAL A 183 -12.84 -4.50 7.35
C VAL A 183 -12.70 -3.27 8.24
N SER A 184 -12.43 -2.12 7.63
CA SER A 184 -12.31 -0.84 8.33
C SER A 184 -12.70 0.33 7.42
N ALA A 185 -13.10 1.44 8.04
CA ALA A 185 -13.38 2.68 7.30
C ALA A 185 -12.14 3.14 6.52
N ARG A 186 -10.94 3.00 7.11
CA ARG A 186 -9.68 3.35 6.45
C ARG A 186 -9.46 2.53 5.19
N THR A 187 -9.66 1.21 5.22
CA THR A 187 -9.56 0.35 4.03
C THR A 187 -10.50 0.82 2.93
N TYR A 188 -11.74 1.15 3.28
CA TYR A 188 -12.71 1.68 2.32
C TYR A 188 -12.25 2.99 1.68
N PHE A 189 -11.95 4.00 2.50
CA PHE A 189 -11.60 5.33 2.00
C PHE A 189 -10.27 5.36 1.24
N MET A 190 -9.26 4.61 1.68
CA MET A 190 -7.98 4.53 0.96
C MET A 190 -8.12 3.83 -0.38
N THR A 191 -8.86 2.72 -0.43
CA THR A 191 -9.15 2.04 -1.70
C THR A 191 -9.95 2.92 -2.64
N LEU A 192 -10.99 3.60 -2.14
CA LEU A 192 -11.80 4.56 -2.89
C LEU A 192 -10.90 5.64 -3.50
N LEU A 193 -10.05 6.25 -2.70
CA LEU A 193 -9.17 7.35 -3.12
C LEU A 193 -8.18 6.89 -4.19
N LEU A 194 -7.49 5.77 -3.98
CA LEU A 194 -6.52 5.23 -4.92
C LEU A 194 -7.17 4.86 -6.27
N ALA A 195 -8.30 4.15 -6.23
CA ALA A 195 -9.00 3.74 -7.44
C ALA A 195 -9.61 4.96 -8.19
N ALA A 196 -10.14 5.94 -7.47
CA ALA A 196 -10.66 7.17 -8.06
C ALA A 196 -9.55 8.00 -8.73
N ILE A 197 -8.39 8.14 -8.08
CA ILE A 197 -7.22 8.83 -8.65
C ILE A 197 -6.76 8.11 -9.93
N GLY A 198 -6.62 6.79 -9.90
CA GLY A 198 -6.22 6.03 -11.07
C GLY A 198 -7.19 6.21 -12.24
N ALA A 199 -8.48 6.02 -12.00
CA ALA A 199 -9.51 6.21 -13.02
C ALA A 199 -9.54 7.66 -13.55
N PHE A 200 -9.42 8.66 -12.66
CA PHE A 200 -9.37 10.08 -13.03
C PHE A 200 -8.22 10.35 -14.02
N PHE A 201 -7.00 9.90 -13.70
CA PHE A 201 -5.88 10.05 -14.60
C PHE A 201 -6.08 9.29 -15.92
N GLY A 202 -6.68 8.11 -15.89
CA GLY A 202 -7.02 7.35 -17.09
C GLY A 202 -7.96 8.11 -18.01
N TYR A 203 -9.04 8.69 -17.50
CA TYR A 203 -9.97 9.52 -18.26
C TYR A 203 -9.31 10.80 -18.80
N LEU A 204 -8.49 11.46 -17.97
CA LEU A 204 -7.75 12.66 -18.35
C LEU A 204 -6.80 12.37 -19.51
N LEU A 205 -6.01 11.29 -19.42
CA LEU A 205 -5.09 10.88 -20.48
C LEU A 205 -5.81 10.49 -21.77
N ALA A 206 -6.98 9.86 -21.67
CA ALA A 206 -7.78 9.49 -22.83
C ALA A 206 -8.22 10.73 -23.64
N GLN A 207 -8.44 11.86 -22.97
CA GLN A 207 -8.83 13.10 -23.65
C GLN A 207 -7.63 13.87 -24.21
N TYR A 208 -6.55 14.01 -23.43
CA TYR A 208 -5.43 14.89 -23.80
C TYR A 208 -4.32 14.20 -24.58
N ALA A 209 -4.28 12.87 -24.61
CA ALA A 209 -3.30 12.08 -25.33
C ALA A 209 -3.93 10.92 -26.10
N SER A 210 -5.04 11.17 -26.77
CA SER A 210 -5.83 10.18 -27.52
C SER A 210 -5.07 9.52 -28.67
N ASP A 211 -4.03 10.16 -29.19
CA ASP A 211 -3.15 9.69 -30.26
C ASP A 211 -2.12 8.64 -29.82
N SER A 212 -2.07 8.28 -28.53
CA SER A 212 -1.14 7.29 -28.00
C SER A 212 -1.79 5.91 -27.87
N ASN A 213 -1.05 4.85 -28.24
CA ASN A 213 -1.57 3.49 -28.17
C ASN A 213 -1.59 2.92 -26.75
N ASN A 214 -0.67 3.36 -25.88
CA ASN A 214 -0.50 2.88 -24.52
C ASN A 214 -0.66 3.99 -23.49
N VAL A 215 -1.14 3.64 -22.27
CA VAL A 215 -1.27 4.58 -21.14
C VAL A 215 0.07 5.21 -20.77
N PHE A 216 1.15 4.44 -20.78
CA PHE A 216 2.49 4.96 -20.44
C PHE A 216 2.98 5.97 -21.46
N THR A 217 2.81 5.71 -22.77
CA THR A 217 3.15 6.67 -23.81
C THR A 217 2.23 7.89 -23.79
N ALA A 218 0.97 7.71 -23.42
CA ALA A 218 0.03 8.80 -23.20
C ALA A 218 0.44 9.69 -22.03
N ALA A 219 0.80 9.08 -20.91
CA ALA A 219 1.27 9.80 -19.72
C ALA A 219 2.57 10.56 -20.02
N TRP A 220 3.52 9.91 -20.71
CA TRP A 220 4.77 10.54 -21.14
C TRP A 220 4.52 11.75 -22.04
N LYS A 221 3.72 11.61 -23.09
CA LYS A 221 3.36 12.71 -24.00
C LYS A 221 2.62 13.82 -23.27
N TRP A 222 1.69 13.47 -22.38
CA TRP A 222 0.96 14.46 -21.59
C TRP A 222 1.91 15.23 -20.67
N ALA A 223 2.79 14.54 -19.95
CA ALA A 223 3.79 15.18 -19.09
C ALA A 223 4.70 16.15 -19.88
N HIS A 224 5.11 15.78 -21.11
CA HIS A 224 5.93 16.65 -21.94
C HIS A 224 5.16 17.81 -22.60
N ARG A 225 3.86 17.71 -22.76
CA ARG A 225 2.99 18.79 -23.24
C ARG A 225 2.64 19.82 -22.16
N THR A 226 2.69 19.40 -20.89
CA THR A 226 2.44 20.32 -19.77
C THR A 226 3.62 21.28 -19.62
N ARG A 227 3.32 22.56 -19.33
CA ARG A 227 4.34 23.60 -19.16
C ARG A 227 4.24 24.20 -17.75
N GLY A 228 5.31 24.82 -17.30
CA GLY A 228 5.35 25.51 -16.02
C GLY A 228 5.28 24.57 -14.81
N PHE A 229 4.62 25.01 -13.74
CA PHE A 229 4.59 24.36 -12.43
C PHE A 229 4.18 22.88 -12.47
N VAL A 230 3.19 22.51 -13.30
CA VAL A 230 2.71 21.12 -13.37
C VAL A 230 3.79 20.19 -13.90
N ARG A 231 4.56 20.62 -14.90
CA ARG A 231 5.69 19.84 -15.44
C ARG A 231 6.76 19.64 -14.37
N THR A 232 7.16 20.72 -13.71
CA THR A 232 8.16 20.65 -12.63
C THR A 232 7.74 19.71 -11.53
N LEU A 233 6.44 19.75 -11.12
CA LEU A 233 5.91 18.89 -10.11
C LEU A 233 5.91 17.41 -10.54
N LEU A 234 5.57 17.10 -11.79
CA LEU A 234 5.61 15.73 -12.33
C LEU A 234 7.03 15.19 -12.42
N ASP A 235 7.97 16.02 -12.92
CA ASP A 235 9.38 15.66 -13.00
C ASP A 235 9.97 15.43 -11.62
N ALA A 236 9.65 16.30 -10.65
CA ALA A 236 10.04 16.15 -9.25
C ALA A 236 9.49 14.84 -8.65
N ALA A 237 8.19 14.59 -8.81
CA ALA A 237 7.56 13.38 -8.28
C ALA A 237 8.18 12.12 -8.88
N PHE A 238 8.46 12.12 -10.19
CA PHE A 238 9.10 11.00 -10.86
C PHE A 238 10.53 10.76 -10.38
N ILE A 239 11.36 11.83 -10.29
CA ILE A 239 12.75 11.73 -9.83
C ILE A 239 12.80 11.22 -8.39
N TYR A 240 12.00 11.80 -7.48
CA TYR A 240 11.91 11.31 -6.11
C TYR A 240 11.46 9.85 -6.04
N ALA A 241 10.43 9.47 -6.78
CA ALA A 241 9.95 8.10 -6.80
C ALA A 241 11.05 7.12 -7.24
N VAL A 242 11.80 7.43 -8.30
CA VAL A 242 12.89 6.58 -8.77
C VAL A 242 14.03 6.51 -7.76
N VAL A 243 14.53 7.66 -7.28
CA VAL A 243 15.68 7.73 -6.36
C VAL A 243 15.37 6.99 -5.07
N PHE A 244 14.20 7.27 -4.44
CA PHE A 244 13.85 6.65 -3.16
C PHE A 244 13.41 5.19 -3.30
N THR A 245 12.93 4.76 -4.47
CA THR A 245 12.73 3.32 -4.74
C THR A 245 14.07 2.58 -4.82
N VAL A 246 15.08 3.17 -5.45
CA VAL A 246 16.43 2.58 -5.46
C VAL A 246 17.03 2.51 -4.06
N ILE A 247 16.91 3.58 -3.26
CA ILE A 247 17.37 3.57 -1.86
C ILE A 247 16.59 2.53 -1.05
N GLY A 248 15.28 2.46 -1.18
CA GLY A 248 14.44 1.45 -0.53
C GLY A 248 14.86 0.03 -0.88
N PHE A 249 15.24 -0.21 -2.14
CA PHE A 249 15.76 -1.50 -2.58
C PHE A 249 17.12 -1.83 -1.95
N ILE A 250 18.03 -0.86 -1.86
CA ILE A 250 19.31 -1.03 -1.16
C ILE A 250 19.05 -1.32 0.32
N CYS A 251 18.15 -0.59 0.98
CA CYS A 251 17.78 -0.85 2.37
C CYS A 251 17.20 -2.25 2.55
N LEU A 252 16.41 -2.74 1.61
CA LEU A 252 15.84 -4.08 1.64
C LEU A 252 16.94 -5.15 1.56
N ILE A 253 17.93 -4.96 0.68
CA ILE A 253 19.09 -5.88 0.59
C ILE A 253 19.87 -5.86 1.88
N MET A 254 20.17 -4.69 2.45
CA MET A 254 20.91 -4.56 3.71
C MET A 254 20.15 -5.21 4.87
N LEU A 255 18.82 -5.02 4.94
CA LEU A 255 17.98 -5.64 5.96
C LEU A 255 18.00 -7.17 5.84
N SER A 256 17.87 -7.70 4.63
CA SER A 256 17.93 -9.13 4.35
C SER A 256 19.30 -9.73 4.73
N SER A 257 20.39 -9.03 4.43
CA SER A 257 21.75 -9.44 4.75
C SER A 257 22.01 -9.43 6.26
N ASN A 258 21.64 -8.35 6.96
CA ASN A 258 21.90 -8.20 8.40
C ASN A 258 21.12 -9.21 9.25
N LEU A 259 19.92 -9.54 8.83
CA LEU A 259 19.10 -10.54 9.53
C LEU A 259 19.45 -11.99 9.14
N HIS A 260 20.45 -12.19 8.26
CA HIS A 260 20.86 -13.52 7.73
C HIS A 260 19.66 -14.32 7.21
N ASN A 261 18.63 -13.62 6.75
CA ASN A 261 17.35 -14.22 6.36
C ASN A 261 16.95 -13.75 4.97
N GLY A 262 17.39 -14.46 3.93
CA GLY A 262 17.01 -14.18 2.53
C GLY A 262 15.50 -14.18 2.27
N GLN A 263 14.72 -14.69 3.22
CA GLN A 263 13.26 -14.73 3.12
C GLN A 263 12.62 -13.35 3.36
N MET A 264 13.32 -12.39 3.99
CA MET A 264 12.89 -10.99 4.07
C MET A 264 12.74 -10.37 2.67
N PHE A 265 13.57 -10.82 1.72
CA PHE A 265 13.46 -10.37 0.33
C PHE A 265 12.15 -10.81 -0.33
N MET A 266 11.52 -11.89 0.14
CA MET A 266 10.22 -12.35 -0.37
C MET A 266 9.06 -11.40 -0.01
N LEU A 267 9.24 -10.57 1.01
CA LEU A 267 8.28 -9.53 1.39
C LEU A 267 8.45 -8.22 0.59
N PHE A 268 9.32 -8.22 -0.45
CA PHE A 268 9.59 -7.02 -1.24
C PHE A 268 8.34 -6.28 -1.76
N PRO A 269 7.23 -6.94 -2.15
CA PRO A 269 6.06 -6.22 -2.64
C PRO A 269 5.40 -5.30 -1.59
N ILE A 270 5.61 -5.61 -0.32
CA ILE A 270 5.12 -4.82 0.81
C ILE A 270 6.23 -3.91 1.35
N LEU A 271 7.42 -4.47 1.57
CA LEU A 271 8.53 -3.76 2.22
C LEU A 271 9.17 -2.70 1.33
N LEU A 272 9.28 -2.93 0.02
CA LEU A 272 9.94 -1.99 -0.87
C LEU A 272 9.27 -0.61 -0.89
N PRO A 273 7.96 -0.48 -1.13
CA PRO A 273 7.29 0.82 -1.06
C PRO A 273 7.38 1.43 0.34
N TYR A 274 7.24 0.60 1.39
CA TYR A 274 7.36 1.05 2.77
C TYR A 274 8.73 1.67 3.04
N LEU A 275 9.82 0.97 2.70
CA LEU A 275 11.19 1.48 2.87
C LEU A 275 11.45 2.71 2.01
N SER A 276 10.89 2.77 0.81
CA SER A 276 10.99 3.96 -0.06
C SER A 276 10.33 5.18 0.56
N PHE A 277 9.13 5.05 1.11
CA PHE A 277 8.45 6.14 1.82
C PHE A 277 9.14 6.49 3.13
N LEU A 278 9.61 5.50 3.88
CA LEU A 278 10.36 5.71 5.13
C LEU A 278 11.64 6.50 4.87
N THR A 279 12.42 6.12 3.87
CA THR A 279 13.65 6.82 3.52
C THR A 279 13.38 8.22 2.98
N PHE A 280 12.32 8.42 2.20
CA PHE A 280 11.89 9.75 1.78
C PHE A 280 11.48 10.63 2.97
N ALA A 281 10.68 10.09 3.91
CA ALA A 281 10.26 10.83 5.10
C ALA A 281 11.47 11.23 5.96
N LEU A 282 12.39 10.31 6.19
CA LEU A 282 13.63 10.60 6.93
C LEU A 282 14.49 11.64 6.20
N GLY A 283 14.66 11.51 4.89
CA GLY A 283 15.41 12.46 4.08
C GLY A 283 14.83 13.88 4.12
N SER A 284 13.52 14.01 4.22
CA SER A 284 12.81 15.30 4.35
C SER A 284 12.68 15.83 5.77
N PHE A 285 13.52 15.40 6.71
CA PHE A 285 13.43 15.71 8.16
C PHE A 285 12.14 15.23 8.83
N GLY A 286 11.45 14.29 8.23
CA GLY A 286 10.31 13.64 8.85
C GLY A 286 10.73 12.71 9.99
N ALA A 287 9.79 12.42 10.88
CA ALA A 287 9.90 11.34 11.84
C ALA A 287 8.88 10.26 11.51
N VAL A 288 9.25 9.01 11.73
CA VAL A 288 8.36 7.87 11.55
C VAL A 288 8.07 7.27 12.91
N GLY A 289 6.81 7.36 13.34
CA GLY A 289 6.35 6.73 14.57
C GLY A 289 6.07 5.26 14.36
N ILE A 290 6.56 4.43 15.27
CA ILE A 290 6.21 3.02 15.41
C ILE A 290 5.39 2.92 16.68
N ASP A 291 4.10 2.67 16.51
CA ASP A 291 3.16 2.51 17.61
C ASP A 291 2.66 1.05 17.61
N VAL A 292 3.17 0.29 18.54
CA VAL A 292 2.74 -1.10 18.79
C VAL A 292 2.31 -1.21 20.24
N PRO A 293 1.36 -2.11 20.57
CA PRO A 293 0.89 -2.27 21.94
C PRO A 293 2.04 -2.43 22.94
N GLY A 294 2.13 -1.49 23.88
CA GLY A 294 3.19 -1.47 24.89
C GLY A 294 4.54 -0.88 24.45
N TYR A 295 4.68 -0.42 23.22
CA TYR A 295 5.92 0.20 22.74
C TYR A 295 5.66 1.27 21.70
N VAL A 296 6.01 2.50 22.01
CA VAL A 296 6.00 3.64 21.07
C VAL A 296 7.43 4.10 20.85
N ALA A 297 7.85 4.12 19.61
CA ALA A 297 9.17 4.63 19.22
C ALA A 297 9.02 5.58 18.03
N ASN A 298 9.84 6.62 18.03
CA ASN A 298 9.94 7.55 16.91
C ASN A 298 11.34 7.45 16.32
N LEU A 299 11.42 7.11 15.05
CA LEU A 299 12.65 7.11 14.27
C LEU A 299 12.75 8.45 13.51
N SER A 300 13.85 9.15 13.71
CA SER A 300 14.18 10.41 13.02
C SER A 300 15.65 10.40 12.60
N LEU A 301 16.07 11.41 11.84
CA LEU A 301 17.49 11.60 11.52
C LEU A 301 18.37 11.82 12.76
N PHE A 302 17.79 12.29 13.85
CA PHE A 302 18.51 12.57 15.11
C PHE A 302 18.60 11.35 16.02
N GLY A 303 17.83 10.31 15.75
CA GLY A 303 17.86 9.09 16.53
C GLY A 303 16.51 8.40 16.67
N ILE A 304 16.54 7.37 17.50
CA ILE A 304 15.36 6.62 17.91
C ILE A 304 15.04 7.07 19.34
N SER A 305 13.87 7.63 19.55
CA SER A 305 13.35 7.92 20.89
C SER A 305 12.22 6.95 21.21
N ASN A 306 12.19 6.43 22.42
CA ASN A 306 11.11 5.58 22.90
C ASN A 306 10.32 6.28 24.03
N GLN A 307 9.10 5.79 24.29
CA GLN A 307 8.25 6.34 25.36
C GLN A 307 8.81 6.21 26.77
N TYR A 308 9.84 5.35 26.98
CA TYR A 308 10.48 5.13 28.26
C TYR A 308 11.68 6.08 28.49
N GLY A 309 11.84 7.09 27.65
CA GLY A 309 12.92 8.09 27.78
C GLY A 309 14.29 7.59 27.26
N GLY A 310 14.37 6.38 26.69
CA GLY A 310 15.55 5.92 26.02
C GLY A 310 15.73 6.62 24.67
N SER A 311 16.92 7.15 24.42
CA SER A 311 17.31 7.66 23.10
C SER A 311 18.57 6.96 22.61
N ILE A 312 18.53 6.49 21.38
CA ILE A 312 19.69 5.92 20.68
C ILE A 312 20.03 6.89 19.56
N SER A 313 21.31 7.30 19.49
CA SER A 313 21.77 8.18 18.41
C SER A 313 21.56 7.52 17.06
N ALA A 314 21.16 8.31 16.07
CA ALA A 314 20.99 7.82 14.72
C ALA A 314 22.33 7.31 14.14
N PRO A 315 22.34 6.15 13.50
CA PRO A 315 23.52 5.71 12.78
C PRO A 315 23.82 6.69 11.63
N TRP A 316 25.09 6.96 11.38
CA TRP A 316 25.53 7.93 10.39
C TRP A 316 25.00 7.66 8.97
N GLN A 317 24.63 6.42 8.69
CA GLN A 317 24.03 6.02 7.40
C GLN A 317 22.71 6.74 7.11
N LEU A 318 21.94 7.11 8.14
CA LEU A 318 20.71 7.87 7.95
C LEU A 318 20.97 9.28 7.41
N TRP A 319 22.12 9.87 7.75
CA TRP A 319 22.53 11.16 7.19
C TRP A 319 22.86 11.10 5.70
N LEU A 320 23.28 9.93 5.18
CA LEU A 320 23.45 9.75 3.74
C LEU A 320 22.11 9.89 3.00
N VAL A 321 21.01 9.41 3.57
CA VAL A 321 19.67 9.56 2.99
C VAL A 321 19.30 11.04 2.86
N PHE A 322 19.61 11.83 3.89
CA PHE A 322 19.40 13.28 3.86
C PHE A 322 20.27 13.97 2.79
N VAL A 323 21.54 13.60 2.66
CA VAL A 323 22.43 14.14 1.62
C VAL A 323 21.88 13.82 0.22
N VAL A 324 21.41 12.60 -0.02
CA VAL A 324 20.77 12.23 -1.28
C VAL A 324 19.51 13.04 -1.52
N PHE A 325 18.69 13.26 -0.50
CA PHE A 325 17.51 14.13 -0.60
C PHE A 325 17.89 15.55 -1.02
N LEU A 326 18.90 16.16 -0.40
CA LEU A 326 19.39 17.49 -0.75
C LEU A 326 19.89 17.57 -2.18
N ILE A 327 20.72 16.61 -2.60
CA ILE A 327 21.25 16.55 -3.97
C ILE A 327 20.10 16.43 -4.97
N THR A 328 19.13 15.55 -4.69
CA THR A 328 17.97 15.36 -5.55
C THR A 328 17.13 16.64 -5.65
N THR A 329 16.89 17.30 -4.52
CA THR A 329 16.15 18.58 -4.46
C THR A 329 16.86 19.67 -5.26
N PHE A 330 18.18 19.79 -5.09
CA PHE A 330 18.98 20.75 -5.84
C PHE A 330 18.95 20.48 -7.36
N TYR A 331 19.06 19.19 -7.75
CA TYR A 331 18.94 18.80 -9.15
C TYR A 331 17.57 19.17 -9.76
N ILE A 332 16.49 18.92 -9.03
CA ILE A 332 15.13 19.29 -9.45
C ILE A 332 15.01 20.82 -9.57
N ALA A 333 15.59 21.57 -8.63
CA ALA A 333 15.59 23.04 -8.68
C ALA A 333 16.32 23.56 -9.94
N LEU A 334 17.46 22.96 -10.28
CA LEU A 334 18.19 23.30 -11.50
C LEU A 334 17.39 22.98 -12.77
N LEU A 335 16.74 21.81 -12.82
CA LEU A 335 15.85 21.45 -13.93
C LEU A 335 14.69 22.43 -14.08
N SER A 336 14.12 22.86 -12.95
CA SER A 336 13.05 23.87 -12.94
C SER A 336 13.49 25.19 -13.55
N LEU A 337 14.71 25.64 -13.27
CA LEU A 337 15.29 26.87 -13.85
C LEU A 337 15.50 26.77 -15.37
N ILE A 338 15.80 25.57 -15.88
CA ILE A 338 16.00 25.35 -17.32
C ILE A 338 14.64 25.34 -18.07
N HIS A 339 13.55 25.03 -17.37
CA HIS A 339 12.21 24.89 -17.96
C HIS A 339 11.33 26.14 -17.83
N ILE A 340 11.79 27.16 -17.12
CA ILE A 340 11.17 28.50 -17.09
C ILE A 340 11.69 29.36 -18.24
#